data_1c1e9374e8e6ff325fb9914f08460cfd
#
_entry.id   1c1e9374e8e6ff325fb9914f08460cfd
#
_cell.length_a   1.000
_cell.length_b   1.000
_cell.length_c   1.000
_cell.angle_alpha   90.00
_cell.angle_beta   90.00
_cell.angle_gamma   90.00
#
_symmetry.space_group_name_H-M   'P 1'
#
loop_
_entity.id
_entity.type
_entity.pdbx_description
1 polymer ?
#
loop_
_entity_poly.entity_id
_entity_poly.type
_entity_poly.pdbx_seq_one_letter_code
_entity_poly.pdbx_strand_id
1 'polypeptide(L)'
;MLTRPLVQAFDHVPVLAAQVMASFAALEPLLQERGGGLLIDCTLGGGGHSALLLEAHPSLRLVGLDQDPTARQAAAERLAPFADRVTIVATNFADYQPQEPALAVMADLGVSSPQLDVAARGFSFRQDGPLDMRMNPEAGETAAELIERLEETELADLIYAYGEERLSRRIARKIKQHLAEQGPFAGTDALAYLVAGCYAPKARRGRIHPATRTFQALRIAVNDELGVLDRLLQQAPDWLLPGGLMGVMSFHSLEDRRVKTAFSSDERLQRVTRKPETAGEEEQSSNPRSRSAKWRVARKRDLT
;
A
#
# COMPACT_ATOMS: atom_id res chain seq x y z
N MET A 1 -21.72 -27.58 20.22
CA MET A 1 -21.20 -26.23 20.55
C MET A 1 -19.98 -25.99 19.65
N LEU A 2 -20.19 -25.32 18.54
CA LEU A 2 -19.10 -24.94 17.63
C LEU A 2 -18.54 -23.60 18.16
N THR A 3 -17.33 -23.64 18.70
CA THR A 3 -16.57 -22.47 19.09
C THR A 3 -16.23 -21.67 17.83
N ARG A 4 -16.90 -20.52 17.63
CA ARG A 4 -16.47 -19.49 16.67
C ARG A 4 -15.00 -19.12 16.99
N PRO A 5 -14.08 -19.13 16.02
CA PRO A 5 -12.78 -18.53 16.25
C PRO A 5 -12.98 -17.05 16.57
N LEU A 6 -12.38 -16.60 17.65
CA LEU A 6 -12.29 -15.19 18.01
C LEU A 6 -11.57 -14.46 16.86
N VAL A 7 -12.35 -13.78 16.02
CA VAL A 7 -11.81 -12.79 15.10
C VAL A 7 -11.23 -11.70 16.02
N GLN A 8 -9.90 -11.64 16.07
CA GLN A 8 -9.22 -10.54 16.78
C GLN A 8 -9.73 -9.24 16.18
N ALA A 9 -10.42 -8.46 16.98
CA ALA A 9 -10.90 -7.15 16.59
C ALA A 9 -9.69 -6.33 16.07
N PHE A 10 -9.79 -5.86 14.84
CA PHE A 10 -8.81 -4.98 14.20
C PHE A 10 -8.85 -3.61 14.90
N ASP A 11 -8.17 -3.49 16.03
CA ASP A 11 -8.06 -2.26 16.80
C ASP A 11 -6.81 -1.45 16.39
N HIS A 12 -6.52 -1.40 15.10
CA HIS A 12 -5.42 -0.60 14.59
C HIS A 12 -5.91 0.80 14.21
N VAL A 13 -5.37 1.79 14.91
CA VAL A 13 -5.45 3.20 14.48
C VAL A 13 -4.75 3.30 13.12
N PRO A 14 -5.43 3.82 12.08
CA PRO A 14 -4.83 4.01 10.76
C PRO A 14 -3.59 4.91 10.84
N VAL A 15 -2.59 4.64 10.01
CA VAL A 15 -1.36 5.42 9.95
C VAL A 15 -1.68 6.85 9.51
N LEU A 16 -1.09 7.86 10.18
CA LEU A 16 -1.31 9.29 9.88
C LEU A 16 -2.80 9.70 9.87
N ALA A 17 -3.63 9.08 10.73
CA ALA A 17 -5.07 9.34 10.76
C ALA A 17 -5.38 10.82 10.94
N ALA A 18 -4.66 11.52 11.86
CA ALA A 18 -4.87 12.94 12.11
C ALA A 18 -4.56 13.81 10.87
N GLN A 19 -3.50 13.49 10.12
CA GLN A 19 -3.09 14.22 8.91
C GLN A 19 -4.10 14.00 7.78
N VAL A 20 -4.58 12.77 7.61
CA VAL A 20 -5.63 12.43 6.63
C VAL A 20 -6.90 13.21 6.95
N MET A 21 -7.37 13.14 8.20
CA MET A 21 -8.57 13.85 8.66
C MET A 21 -8.44 15.37 8.48
N ALA A 22 -7.33 15.96 8.86
CA ALA A 22 -7.07 17.39 8.71
C ALA A 22 -7.07 17.84 7.24
N SER A 23 -6.50 17.01 6.36
CA SER A 23 -6.48 17.31 4.92
C SER A 23 -7.88 17.30 4.31
N PHE A 24 -8.69 16.29 4.63
CA PHE A 24 -10.03 16.14 4.05
C PHE A 24 -11.09 17.02 4.74
N ALA A 25 -10.85 17.54 5.93
CA ALA A 25 -11.71 18.58 6.53
C ALA A 25 -11.86 19.83 5.63
N ALA A 26 -10.88 20.09 4.75
CA ALA A 26 -10.94 21.16 3.76
C ALA A 26 -11.99 20.94 2.66
N LEU A 27 -12.63 19.78 2.60
CA LEU A 27 -13.76 19.50 1.68
C LEU A 27 -15.12 19.92 2.23
N GLU A 28 -15.22 20.25 3.52
CA GLU A 28 -16.50 20.56 4.17
C GLU A 28 -17.32 21.65 3.45
N PRO A 29 -16.72 22.79 3.00
CA PRO A 29 -17.47 23.80 2.25
C PRO A 29 -18.06 23.25 0.94
N LEU A 30 -17.31 22.40 0.21
CA LEU A 30 -17.76 21.79 -1.03
C LEU A 30 -18.86 20.74 -0.78
N LEU A 31 -18.77 19.98 0.32
CA LEU A 31 -19.78 19.02 0.73
C LEU A 31 -21.09 19.72 1.06
N GLN A 32 -21.04 20.86 1.76
CA GLN A 32 -22.23 21.67 2.10
C GLN A 32 -22.85 22.29 0.85
N GLU A 33 -22.05 22.92 -0.02
CA GLU A 33 -22.52 23.55 -1.25
C GLU A 33 -23.22 22.55 -2.18
N ARG A 34 -22.69 21.32 -2.28
CA ARG A 34 -23.19 20.29 -3.19
C ARG A 34 -24.22 19.35 -2.57
N GLY A 35 -24.46 19.47 -1.27
CA GLY A 35 -25.34 18.56 -0.53
C GLY A 35 -24.78 17.14 -0.39
N GLY A 36 -23.46 16.97 -0.56
CA GLY A 36 -22.75 15.70 -0.43
C GLY A 36 -21.62 15.52 -1.45
N GLY A 37 -20.93 14.38 -1.38
CA GLY A 37 -19.83 14.07 -2.29
C GLY A 37 -19.42 12.60 -2.26
N LEU A 38 -18.59 12.21 -3.23
CA LEU A 38 -18.02 10.88 -3.33
C LEU A 38 -16.55 10.89 -2.90
N LEU A 39 -16.18 9.97 -2.02
CA LEU A 39 -14.82 9.55 -1.73
C LEU A 39 -14.54 8.23 -2.48
N ILE A 40 -13.44 8.16 -3.19
CA ILE A 40 -12.89 6.90 -3.71
C ILE A 40 -11.66 6.55 -2.87
N ASP A 41 -11.76 5.48 -2.09
CA ASP A 41 -10.62 4.90 -1.35
C ASP A 41 -10.04 3.77 -2.21
N CYS A 42 -8.89 4.04 -2.82
CA CYS A 42 -8.23 3.13 -3.76
C CYS A 42 -7.61 1.90 -3.08
N THR A 43 -7.44 1.96 -1.76
CA THR A 43 -6.74 0.95 -0.95
C THR A 43 -7.50 0.72 0.36
N LEU A 44 -8.75 0.27 0.23
CA LEU A 44 -9.69 0.21 1.34
C LEU A 44 -9.14 -0.52 2.57
N GLY A 45 -8.39 -1.61 2.36
CA GLY A 45 -7.86 -2.42 3.44
C GLY A 45 -8.97 -2.85 4.41
N GLY A 46 -8.75 -2.65 5.71
CA GLY A 46 -9.78 -2.87 6.72
C GLY A 46 -10.76 -1.70 6.94
N GLY A 47 -10.78 -0.71 6.05
CA GLY A 47 -11.72 0.42 6.10
C GLY A 47 -11.47 1.45 7.21
N GLY A 48 -10.27 1.48 7.79
CA GLY A 48 -9.99 2.32 8.94
C GLY A 48 -10.06 3.81 8.66
N HIS A 49 -9.36 4.31 7.64
CA HIS A 49 -9.42 5.71 7.20
C HIS A 49 -10.81 6.09 6.72
N SER A 50 -11.42 5.22 5.92
CA SER A 50 -12.76 5.42 5.38
C SER A 50 -13.82 5.54 6.48
N ALA A 51 -13.75 4.73 7.54
CA ALA A 51 -14.65 4.84 8.68
C ALA A 51 -14.57 6.21 9.36
N LEU A 52 -13.35 6.69 9.65
CA LEU A 52 -13.13 8.01 10.24
C LEU A 52 -13.69 9.15 9.38
N LEU A 53 -13.48 9.08 8.07
CA LEU A 53 -13.98 10.09 7.14
C LEU A 53 -15.51 10.08 7.01
N LEU A 54 -16.13 8.90 6.98
CA LEU A 54 -17.59 8.76 6.94
C LEU A 54 -18.26 9.22 8.24
N GLU A 55 -17.61 9.02 9.39
CA GLU A 55 -18.08 9.51 10.69
C GLU A 55 -18.02 11.04 10.76
N ALA A 56 -16.90 11.63 10.30
CA ALA A 56 -16.71 13.08 10.31
C ALA A 56 -17.58 13.83 9.29
N HIS A 57 -17.93 13.19 8.18
CA HIS A 57 -18.66 13.80 7.06
C HIS A 57 -19.93 13.00 6.73
N PRO A 58 -21.09 13.27 7.37
CA PRO A 58 -22.33 12.51 7.17
C PRO A 58 -22.88 12.51 5.73
N SER A 59 -22.56 13.54 4.94
CA SER A 59 -22.97 13.65 3.53
C SER A 59 -22.01 13.01 2.53
N LEU A 60 -20.90 12.42 3.02
CA LEU A 60 -19.92 11.74 2.19
C LEU A 60 -20.37 10.30 1.88
N ARG A 61 -20.30 9.91 0.61
CA ARG A 61 -20.45 8.52 0.15
C ARG A 61 -19.08 7.94 -0.16
N LEU A 62 -18.93 6.63 -0.06
CA LEU A 62 -17.68 5.90 -0.27
C LEU A 62 -17.82 4.86 -1.38
N VAL A 63 -16.87 4.87 -2.30
CA VAL A 63 -16.49 3.71 -3.09
C VAL A 63 -15.11 3.25 -2.60
N GLY A 64 -15.06 2.09 -1.98
CA GLY A 64 -13.82 1.48 -1.49
C GLY A 64 -13.35 0.35 -2.41
N LEU A 65 -12.10 0.42 -2.86
CA LEU A 65 -11.51 -0.56 -3.77
C LEU A 65 -10.49 -1.40 -3.02
N ASP A 66 -10.57 -2.72 -3.17
CA ASP A 66 -9.51 -3.62 -2.72
C ASP A 66 -9.56 -4.94 -3.51
N GLN A 67 -8.40 -5.46 -3.89
CA GLN A 67 -8.26 -6.73 -4.57
C GLN A 67 -8.20 -7.92 -3.60
N ASP A 68 -7.86 -7.70 -2.31
CA ASP A 68 -7.77 -8.74 -1.29
C ASP A 68 -9.15 -9.07 -0.70
N PRO A 69 -9.69 -10.29 -0.86
CA PRO A 69 -10.98 -10.66 -0.31
C PRO A 69 -11.04 -10.56 1.22
N THR A 70 -9.93 -10.82 1.92
CA THR A 70 -9.86 -10.71 3.38
C THR A 70 -9.97 -9.25 3.83
N ALA A 71 -9.34 -8.34 3.12
CA ALA A 71 -9.45 -6.91 3.37
C ALA A 71 -10.88 -6.41 3.17
N ARG A 72 -11.52 -6.78 2.05
CA ARG A 72 -12.91 -6.41 1.77
C ARG A 72 -13.89 -6.92 2.82
N GLN A 73 -13.71 -8.14 3.31
CA GLN A 73 -14.55 -8.69 4.39
C GLN A 73 -14.39 -7.86 5.68
N ALA A 74 -13.16 -7.58 6.10
CA ALA A 74 -12.90 -6.78 7.29
C ALA A 74 -13.46 -5.34 7.16
N ALA A 75 -13.34 -4.75 5.96
CA ALA A 75 -13.92 -3.44 5.67
C ALA A 75 -15.46 -3.47 5.74
N ALA A 76 -16.10 -4.48 5.16
CA ALA A 76 -17.56 -4.62 5.21
C ALA A 76 -18.09 -4.71 6.65
N GLU A 77 -17.39 -5.43 7.53
CA GLU A 77 -17.72 -5.53 8.94
C GLU A 77 -17.56 -4.17 9.65
N ARG A 78 -16.43 -3.48 9.43
CA ARG A 78 -16.13 -2.18 10.03
C ARG A 78 -17.07 -1.08 9.56
N LEU A 79 -17.40 -1.08 8.27
CA LEU A 79 -18.21 -0.05 7.63
C LEU A 79 -19.70 -0.34 7.68
N ALA A 80 -20.14 -1.42 8.32
CA ALA A 80 -21.56 -1.78 8.49
C ALA A 80 -22.43 -0.64 9.04
N PRO A 81 -21.97 0.23 9.99
CA PRO A 81 -22.75 1.38 10.44
C PRO A 81 -23.06 2.42 9.34
N PHE A 82 -22.33 2.38 8.22
CA PHE A 82 -22.43 3.33 7.11
C PHE A 82 -22.88 2.64 5.81
N ALA A 83 -23.46 1.44 5.89
CA ALA A 83 -23.74 0.57 4.74
C ALA A 83 -24.60 1.24 3.64
N ASP A 84 -25.47 2.17 4.01
CA ASP A 84 -26.32 2.97 3.10
C ASP A 84 -25.51 3.94 2.21
N ARG A 85 -24.26 4.23 2.56
CA ARG A 85 -23.37 5.18 1.89
C ARG A 85 -22.09 4.55 1.35
N VAL A 86 -21.96 3.22 1.44
CA VAL A 86 -20.71 2.50 1.12
C VAL A 86 -20.93 1.49 0.01
N THR A 87 -20.06 1.54 -0.99
CA THR A 87 -19.93 0.50 -2.02
C THR A 87 -18.51 -0.06 -1.99
N ILE A 88 -18.37 -1.37 -1.80
CA ILE A 88 -17.06 -2.05 -1.82
C ILE A 88 -16.93 -2.79 -3.15
N VAL A 89 -15.85 -2.53 -3.89
CA VAL A 89 -15.59 -3.10 -5.21
C VAL A 89 -14.34 -3.97 -5.17
N ALA A 90 -14.48 -5.21 -5.67
CA ALA A 90 -13.38 -6.18 -5.79
C ALA A 90 -12.57 -5.89 -7.06
N THR A 91 -11.60 -5.00 -6.97
CA THR A 91 -10.77 -4.60 -8.12
C THR A 91 -9.42 -4.03 -7.69
N ASN A 92 -8.47 -4.03 -8.62
CA ASN A 92 -7.30 -3.18 -8.51
C ASN A 92 -7.67 -1.76 -8.92
N PHE A 93 -7.24 -0.77 -8.17
CA PHE A 93 -7.57 0.64 -8.45
C PHE A 93 -7.07 1.13 -9.82
N ALA A 94 -6.05 0.50 -10.38
CA ALA A 94 -5.58 0.84 -11.74
C ALA A 94 -6.58 0.45 -12.85
N ASP A 95 -7.47 -0.49 -12.56
CA ASP A 95 -8.46 -1.01 -13.50
C ASP A 95 -9.86 -0.43 -13.25
N TYR A 96 -9.97 0.46 -12.25
CA TYR A 96 -11.24 1.09 -11.88
C TYR A 96 -11.50 2.35 -12.70
N GLN A 97 -12.77 2.53 -13.07
CA GLN A 97 -13.27 3.78 -13.66
C GLN A 97 -14.54 4.22 -12.90
N PRO A 98 -14.55 5.41 -12.30
CA PRO A 98 -15.71 5.90 -11.55
C PRO A 98 -16.88 6.21 -12.48
N GLN A 99 -18.09 5.92 -12.02
CA GLN A 99 -19.32 6.23 -12.75
C GLN A 99 -19.78 7.70 -12.57
N GLU A 100 -19.25 8.37 -11.56
CA GLU A 100 -19.50 9.78 -11.26
C GLU A 100 -18.22 10.43 -10.73
N PRO A 101 -18.06 11.76 -10.89
CA PRO A 101 -16.89 12.45 -10.37
C PRO A 101 -16.85 12.46 -8.85
N ALA A 102 -15.64 12.39 -8.27
CA ALA A 102 -15.39 12.35 -6.84
C ALA A 102 -14.97 13.72 -6.29
N LEU A 103 -15.29 14.00 -5.02
CA LEU A 103 -14.70 15.11 -4.26
C LEU A 103 -13.36 14.73 -3.64
N ALA A 104 -13.15 13.44 -3.40
CA ALA A 104 -11.91 12.96 -2.84
C ALA A 104 -11.47 11.64 -3.46
N VAL A 105 -10.17 11.50 -3.68
CA VAL A 105 -9.50 10.24 -3.98
C VAL A 105 -8.40 10.03 -2.94
N MET A 106 -8.38 8.87 -2.32
CA MET A 106 -7.38 8.48 -1.33
C MET A 106 -6.71 7.19 -1.73
N ALA A 107 -5.40 7.09 -1.50
CA ALA A 107 -4.65 5.85 -1.60
C ALA A 107 -3.65 5.75 -0.43
N ASP A 108 -3.78 4.70 0.38
CA ASP A 108 -2.83 4.29 1.41
C ASP A 108 -2.03 3.10 0.87
N LEU A 109 -0.86 3.42 0.25
CA LEU A 109 -0.07 2.44 -0.49
C LEU A 109 0.62 1.43 0.44
N GLY A 110 1.06 0.33 -0.15
CA GLY A 110 1.80 -0.73 0.53
C GLY A 110 0.92 -1.89 0.97
N VAL A 111 1.25 -2.50 2.10
CA VAL A 111 0.63 -3.75 2.58
C VAL A 111 -0.23 -3.51 3.81
N SER A 112 -1.38 -4.16 3.84
CA SER A 112 -2.28 -4.14 4.99
C SER A 112 -1.69 -4.92 6.18
N SER A 113 -2.20 -4.64 7.39
CA SER A 113 -1.81 -5.36 8.59
C SER A 113 -1.99 -6.87 8.48
N PRO A 114 -3.13 -7.40 7.98
CA PRO A 114 -3.29 -8.84 7.79
C PRO A 114 -2.25 -9.46 6.85
N GLN A 115 -1.88 -8.76 5.78
CA GLN A 115 -0.87 -9.27 4.86
C GLN A 115 0.49 -9.47 5.53
N LEU A 116 0.87 -8.57 6.45
CA LEU A 116 2.13 -8.68 7.21
C LEU A 116 2.06 -9.66 8.39
N ASP A 117 0.90 -9.76 9.03
CA ASP A 117 0.75 -10.49 10.28
C ASP A 117 0.35 -11.97 10.07
N VAL A 118 -0.18 -12.32 8.89
CA VAL A 118 -0.52 -13.71 8.52
C VAL A 118 0.64 -14.35 7.78
N ALA A 119 1.36 -15.26 8.44
CA ALA A 119 2.53 -15.94 7.87
C ALA A 119 2.27 -16.60 6.51
N ALA A 120 1.08 -17.18 6.32
CA ALA A 120 0.67 -17.85 5.07
C ALA A 120 0.62 -16.90 3.84
N ARG A 121 0.63 -15.58 4.04
CA ARG A 121 0.66 -14.58 2.96
C ARG A 121 2.07 -14.30 2.43
N GLY A 122 3.12 -14.66 3.16
CA GLY A 122 4.52 -14.56 2.71
C GLY A 122 5.12 -13.17 2.61
N PHE A 123 4.47 -12.12 3.09
CA PHE A 123 4.97 -10.74 3.04
C PHE A 123 6.05 -10.44 4.07
N SER A 124 6.14 -11.25 5.11
CA SER A 124 7.06 -11.06 6.23
C SER A 124 7.93 -12.30 6.45
N PHE A 125 9.13 -12.09 6.93
CA PHE A 125 10.05 -13.13 7.39
C PHE A 125 10.19 -13.15 8.93
N ARG A 126 9.29 -12.47 9.64
CA ARG A 126 9.24 -12.53 11.11
C ARG A 126 8.61 -13.83 11.62
N GLN A 127 7.70 -14.35 10.83
CA GLN A 127 7.11 -15.67 10.97
C GLN A 127 7.29 -16.36 9.64
N ASP A 128 7.78 -17.61 9.66
CA ASP A 128 8.00 -18.37 8.44
C ASP A 128 6.70 -18.70 7.74
N GLY A 129 6.71 -18.65 6.43
CA GLY A 129 5.56 -18.92 5.57
C GLY A 129 5.99 -19.09 4.11
N PRO A 130 5.07 -19.45 3.21
CA PRO A 130 5.37 -19.60 1.78
C PRO A 130 5.85 -18.28 1.18
N LEU A 131 6.71 -18.33 0.16
CA LEU A 131 7.12 -17.15 -0.62
C LEU A 131 6.02 -16.80 -1.64
N ASP A 132 4.86 -16.35 -1.15
CA ASP A 132 3.72 -15.95 -1.99
C ASP A 132 3.78 -14.47 -2.36
N MET A 133 3.57 -13.56 -1.42
CA MET A 133 3.58 -12.10 -1.55
C MET A 133 2.50 -11.51 -2.47
N ARG A 134 1.54 -12.27 -2.97
CA ARG A 134 0.45 -11.74 -3.80
C ARG A 134 -0.57 -10.98 -2.94
N MET A 135 -0.93 -9.77 -3.33
CA MET A 135 -2.02 -9.02 -2.71
C MET A 135 -3.38 -9.64 -3.06
N ASN A 136 -3.57 -10.07 -4.31
CA ASN A 136 -4.66 -10.94 -4.70
C ASN A 136 -4.18 -12.40 -4.73
N PRO A 137 -4.56 -13.25 -3.76
CA PRO A 137 -4.08 -14.64 -3.69
C PRO A 137 -4.64 -15.52 -4.79
N GLU A 138 -5.66 -15.07 -5.52
CA GLU A 138 -6.33 -15.83 -6.58
C GLU A 138 -5.72 -15.60 -7.98
N ALA A 139 -4.78 -14.63 -8.11
CA ALA A 139 -4.21 -14.25 -9.41
C ALA A 139 -2.72 -13.95 -9.35
N GLY A 140 -2.05 -14.07 -10.50
CA GLY A 140 -0.64 -13.75 -10.65
C GLY A 140 0.32 -14.86 -10.18
N GLU A 141 1.62 -14.63 -10.40
CA GLU A 141 2.69 -15.51 -9.93
C GLU A 141 3.10 -15.16 -8.49
N THR A 142 3.51 -16.16 -7.74
CA THR A 142 4.07 -16.02 -6.39
C THR A 142 5.50 -15.49 -6.44
N ALA A 143 6.02 -14.99 -5.31
CA ALA A 143 7.43 -14.63 -5.21
C ALA A 143 8.38 -15.81 -5.46
N ALA A 144 7.98 -17.02 -5.07
CA ALA A 144 8.74 -18.24 -5.37
C ALA A 144 8.84 -18.47 -6.88
N GLU A 145 7.71 -18.48 -7.59
CA GLU A 145 7.67 -18.66 -9.05
C GLU A 145 8.42 -17.55 -9.78
N LEU A 146 8.28 -16.30 -9.34
CA LEU A 146 9.04 -15.16 -9.88
C LEU A 146 10.56 -15.38 -9.77
N ILE A 147 11.04 -15.81 -8.60
CA ILE A 147 12.48 -16.07 -8.37
C ILE A 147 12.98 -17.24 -9.19
N GLU A 148 12.17 -18.28 -9.38
CA GLU A 148 12.49 -19.45 -10.20
C GLU A 148 12.58 -19.07 -11.68
N ARG A 149 11.63 -18.31 -12.19
CA ARG A 149 11.48 -17.94 -13.60
C ARG A 149 12.57 -16.98 -14.10
N LEU A 150 12.89 -15.95 -13.29
CA LEU A 150 13.84 -14.92 -13.70
C LEU A 150 15.26 -15.48 -13.80
N GLU A 151 16.02 -15.03 -14.79
CA GLU A 151 17.46 -15.29 -14.85
C GLU A 151 18.25 -14.49 -13.78
N GLU A 152 19.48 -14.90 -13.47
CA GLU A 152 20.32 -14.25 -12.43
C GLU A 152 20.41 -12.73 -12.63
N THR A 153 20.63 -12.30 -13.87
CA THR A 153 20.78 -10.87 -14.20
C THR A 153 19.47 -10.11 -14.01
N GLU A 154 18.36 -10.66 -14.48
CA GLU A 154 17.03 -10.06 -14.35
C GLU A 154 16.64 -9.93 -12.88
N LEU A 155 16.86 -10.98 -12.09
CA LEU A 155 16.62 -10.96 -10.65
C LEU A 155 17.49 -9.90 -9.94
N ALA A 156 18.77 -9.78 -10.33
CA ALA A 156 19.66 -8.78 -9.78
C ALA A 156 19.18 -7.34 -10.10
N ASP A 157 18.76 -7.10 -11.34
CA ASP A 157 18.28 -5.80 -11.80
C ASP A 157 16.96 -5.44 -11.11
N LEU A 158 16.06 -6.42 -10.92
CA LEU A 158 14.81 -6.25 -10.16
C LEU A 158 15.10 -5.86 -8.70
N ILE A 159 15.98 -6.60 -8.01
CA ILE A 159 16.37 -6.33 -6.62
C ILE A 159 17.02 -4.95 -6.49
N TYR A 160 17.82 -4.54 -7.47
CA TYR A 160 18.42 -3.21 -7.49
C TYR A 160 17.38 -2.11 -7.71
N ALA A 161 16.54 -2.26 -8.72
CA ALA A 161 15.58 -1.24 -9.12
C ALA A 161 14.49 -1.00 -8.07
N TYR A 162 13.94 -2.07 -7.48
CA TYR A 162 12.81 -2.00 -6.56
C TYR A 162 13.20 -2.04 -5.08
N GLY A 163 14.38 -2.59 -4.76
CA GLY A 163 14.90 -2.60 -3.40
C GLY A 163 15.92 -1.49 -3.11
N GLU A 164 16.41 -0.78 -4.13
CA GLU A 164 17.58 0.11 -4.01
C GLU A 164 18.77 -0.63 -3.32
N GLU A 165 18.92 -1.94 -3.60
CA GLU A 165 19.85 -2.84 -2.92
C GLU A 165 21.18 -2.96 -3.67
N ARG A 166 22.24 -2.47 -3.06
CA ARG A 166 23.57 -2.43 -3.69
C ARG A 166 24.22 -3.80 -3.86
N LEU A 167 23.83 -4.78 -3.04
CA LEU A 167 24.35 -6.16 -3.13
C LEU A 167 23.50 -7.04 -4.06
N SER A 168 22.61 -6.47 -4.86
CA SER A 168 21.64 -7.17 -5.68
C SER A 168 22.23 -8.31 -6.52
N ARG A 169 23.36 -8.09 -7.19
CA ARG A 169 24.05 -9.13 -8.01
C ARG A 169 24.56 -10.29 -7.16
N ARG A 170 25.08 -10.01 -5.97
CA ARG A 170 25.53 -11.06 -5.04
C ARG A 170 24.35 -11.84 -4.49
N ILE A 171 23.26 -11.16 -4.18
CA ILE A 171 22.04 -11.76 -3.65
C ILE A 171 21.41 -12.65 -4.73
N ALA A 172 21.21 -12.15 -5.95
CA ALA A 172 20.63 -12.91 -7.05
C ALA A 172 21.45 -14.17 -7.36
N ARG A 173 22.78 -14.05 -7.46
CA ARG A 173 23.68 -15.21 -7.66
C ARG A 173 23.48 -16.26 -6.57
N LYS A 174 23.44 -15.85 -5.29
CA LYS A 174 23.24 -16.78 -4.18
C LYS A 174 21.87 -17.44 -4.18
N ILE A 175 20.83 -16.71 -4.57
CA ILE A 175 19.49 -17.26 -4.75
C ILE A 175 19.50 -18.33 -5.86
N LYS A 176 20.05 -18.01 -7.04
CA LYS A 176 20.11 -18.96 -8.17
C LYS A 176 20.98 -20.17 -7.88
N GLN A 177 22.09 -19.99 -7.18
CA GLN A 177 22.92 -21.08 -6.71
C GLN A 177 22.15 -22.01 -5.76
N HIS A 178 21.42 -21.45 -4.79
CA HIS A 178 20.58 -22.24 -3.88
C HIS A 178 19.54 -23.06 -4.63
N LEU A 179 18.81 -22.43 -5.56
CA LEU A 179 17.80 -23.12 -6.37
C LEU A 179 18.38 -24.29 -7.18
N ALA A 180 19.60 -24.13 -7.74
CA ALA A 180 20.27 -25.17 -8.50
C ALA A 180 20.77 -26.32 -7.63
N GLU A 181 21.23 -26.04 -6.41
CA GLU A 181 21.86 -27.02 -5.52
C GLU A 181 20.88 -27.69 -4.55
N GLN A 182 19.84 -26.98 -4.10
CA GLN A 182 18.95 -27.39 -3.01
C GLN A 182 17.46 -27.37 -3.40
N GLY A 183 17.12 -26.81 -4.57
CA GLY A 183 15.75 -26.65 -5.01
C GLY A 183 15.03 -25.43 -4.41
N PRO A 184 13.70 -25.41 -4.44
CA PRO A 184 12.89 -24.29 -3.94
C PRO A 184 13.15 -23.96 -2.48
N PHE A 185 13.00 -22.69 -2.12
CA PHE A 185 13.09 -22.27 -0.71
C PHE A 185 11.96 -22.87 0.12
N ALA A 186 12.30 -23.36 1.31
CA ALA A 186 11.31 -23.91 2.24
C ALA A 186 10.29 -22.85 2.72
N GLY A 187 10.70 -21.58 2.81
CA GLY A 187 9.85 -20.50 3.24
C GLY A 187 10.56 -19.13 3.22
N THR A 188 9.87 -18.14 3.77
CA THR A 188 10.39 -16.76 3.86
C THR A 188 11.62 -16.64 4.73
N ASP A 189 11.73 -17.44 5.81
CA ASP A 189 12.88 -17.43 6.71
C ASP A 189 14.14 -17.92 5.99
N ALA A 190 14.05 -19.00 5.22
CA ALA A 190 15.18 -19.54 4.45
C ALA A 190 15.75 -18.50 3.46
N LEU A 191 14.89 -17.79 2.72
CA LEU A 191 15.30 -16.71 1.83
C LEU A 191 15.94 -15.56 2.61
N ALA A 192 15.31 -15.12 3.70
CA ALA A 192 15.81 -14.03 4.53
C ALA A 192 17.19 -14.35 5.14
N TYR A 193 17.40 -15.59 5.58
CA TYR A 193 18.69 -16.08 6.09
C TYR A 193 19.78 -16.05 4.99
N LEU A 194 19.48 -16.55 3.81
CA LEU A 194 20.41 -16.52 2.66
C LEU A 194 20.81 -15.08 2.32
N VAL A 195 19.83 -14.17 2.21
CA VAL A 195 20.08 -12.76 1.92
C VAL A 195 20.96 -12.12 2.99
N ALA A 196 20.65 -12.36 4.28
CA ALA A 196 21.47 -11.87 5.38
C ALA A 196 22.90 -12.41 5.31
N GLY A 197 23.09 -13.64 4.85
CA GLY A 197 24.39 -14.27 4.58
C GLY A 197 25.25 -13.52 3.55
N CYS A 198 24.64 -12.73 2.69
CA CYS A 198 25.34 -11.88 1.71
C CYS A 198 26.02 -10.64 2.32
N TYR A 199 25.69 -10.27 3.55
CA TYR A 199 26.22 -9.10 4.23
C TYR A 199 27.35 -9.45 5.20
N ALA A 200 28.26 -8.51 5.41
CA ALA A 200 29.27 -8.64 6.46
C ALA A 200 28.62 -8.73 7.86
N PRO A 201 29.19 -9.46 8.82
CA PRO A 201 28.61 -9.67 10.14
C PRO A 201 28.19 -8.38 10.86
N LYS A 202 28.97 -7.30 10.74
CA LYS A 202 28.64 -5.98 11.32
C LYS A 202 27.37 -5.38 10.71
N ALA A 203 27.16 -5.52 9.41
CA ALA A 203 26.01 -4.97 8.70
C ALA A 203 24.70 -5.72 8.99
N ARG A 204 24.77 -6.99 9.42
CA ARG A 204 23.59 -7.79 9.80
C ARG A 204 22.91 -7.31 11.10
N ARG A 205 23.63 -6.55 11.94
CA ARG A 205 23.15 -6.04 13.24
C ARG A 205 22.57 -4.62 13.15
N GLY A 206 22.29 -4.13 11.95
CA GLY A 206 21.66 -2.82 11.73
C GLY A 206 20.20 -2.78 12.22
N ARG A 207 19.67 -1.56 12.33
CA ARG A 207 18.27 -1.33 12.73
C ARG A 207 17.26 -1.96 11.74
N ILE A 208 17.63 -2.06 10.46
CA ILE A 208 16.82 -2.65 9.40
C ILE A 208 17.46 -4.01 9.04
N HIS A 209 16.63 -5.06 9.00
CA HIS A 209 17.11 -6.39 8.63
C HIS A 209 17.61 -6.40 7.17
N PRO A 210 18.73 -7.06 6.85
CA PRO A 210 19.30 -7.11 5.49
C PRO A 210 18.34 -7.55 4.40
N ALA A 211 17.42 -8.49 4.69
CA ALA A 211 16.47 -9.01 3.73
C ALA A 211 15.35 -8.02 3.38
N THR A 212 15.12 -6.96 4.17
CA THR A 212 13.97 -6.04 3.99
C THR A 212 13.89 -5.48 2.58
N ARG A 213 15.01 -5.06 1.99
CA ARG A 213 15.05 -4.49 0.64
C ARG A 213 14.78 -5.51 -0.45
N THR A 214 15.28 -6.74 -0.29
CA THR A 214 15.01 -7.83 -1.22
C THR A 214 13.54 -8.22 -1.18
N PHE A 215 12.94 -8.35 0.02
CA PHE A 215 11.53 -8.64 0.17
C PHE A 215 10.64 -7.52 -0.40
N GLN A 216 11.00 -6.25 -0.16
CA GLN A 216 10.34 -5.12 -0.80
C GLN A 216 10.39 -5.22 -2.34
N ALA A 217 11.55 -5.54 -2.90
CA ALA A 217 11.72 -5.65 -4.35
C ALA A 217 10.86 -6.76 -4.95
N LEU A 218 10.84 -7.93 -4.33
CA LEU A 218 10.01 -9.06 -4.77
C LEU A 218 8.53 -8.71 -4.67
N ARG A 219 8.08 -8.11 -3.56
CA ARG A 219 6.70 -7.69 -3.35
C ARG A 219 6.23 -6.69 -4.42
N ILE A 220 7.04 -5.67 -4.68
CA ILE A 220 6.76 -4.67 -5.72
C ILE A 220 6.61 -5.34 -7.09
N ALA A 221 7.47 -6.30 -7.41
CA ALA A 221 7.44 -6.99 -8.69
C ALA A 221 6.24 -7.93 -8.84
N VAL A 222 5.96 -8.74 -7.81
CA VAL A 222 4.81 -9.68 -7.79
C VAL A 222 3.49 -8.95 -8.01
N ASN A 223 3.35 -7.74 -7.45
CA ASN A 223 2.09 -7.00 -7.46
C ASN A 223 2.06 -5.83 -8.48
N ASP A 224 3.11 -5.63 -9.26
CA ASP A 224 3.27 -4.45 -10.15
C ASP A 224 2.97 -3.12 -9.43
N GLU A 225 3.37 -2.99 -8.15
CA GLU A 225 2.94 -1.89 -7.28
C GLU A 225 3.24 -0.51 -7.89
N LEU A 226 4.40 -0.35 -8.51
CA LEU A 226 4.81 0.92 -9.09
C LEU A 226 4.10 1.22 -10.41
N GLY A 227 3.85 0.21 -11.25
CA GLY A 227 3.08 0.38 -12.50
C GLY A 227 1.61 0.68 -12.20
N VAL A 228 1.03 0.01 -11.21
CA VAL A 228 -0.33 0.28 -10.73
C VAL A 228 -0.44 1.71 -10.17
N LEU A 229 0.55 2.16 -9.38
CA LEU A 229 0.61 3.54 -8.88
C LEU A 229 0.74 4.56 -10.01
N ASP A 230 1.60 4.32 -11.00
CA ASP A 230 1.77 5.23 -12.14
C ASP A 230 0.45 5.40 -12.92
N ARG A 231 -0.32 4.31 -13.11
CA ARG A 231 -1.66 4.37 -13.72
C ARG A 231 -2.66 5.18 -12.89
N LEU A 232 -2.69 4.97 -11.56
CA LEU A 232 -3.54 5.76 -10.67
C LEU A 232 -3.22 7.26 -10.77
N LEU A 233 -1.94 7.61 -10.68
CA LEU A 233 -1.50 9.01 -10.72
C LEU A 233 -1.86 9.69 -12.05
N GLN A 234 -1.92 8.93 -13.13
CA GLN A 234 -2.33 9.43 -14.44
C GLN A 234 -3.85 9.62 -14.54
N GLN A 235 -4.65 8.70 -13.99
CA GLN A 235 -6.11 8.64 -14.18
C GLN A 235 -6.88 9.43 -13.11
N ALA A 236 -6.48 9.33 -11.84
CA ALA A 236 -7.23 9.87 -10.72
C ALA A 236 -7.48 11.39 -10.77
N PRO A 237 -6.61 12.23 -11.35
CA PRO A 237 -6.93 13.64 -11.54
C PRO A 237 -8.21 13.88 -12.37
N ASP A 238 -8.55 12.98 -13.31
CA ASP A 238 -9.77 13.09 -14.12
C ASP A 238 -11.02 12.60 -13.38
N TRP A 239 -10.85 11.80 -12.34
CA TRP A 239 -11.98 11.39 -11.48
C TRP A 239 -12.48 12.51 -10.58
N LEU A 240 -11.65 13.55 -10.33
CA LEU A 240 -11.95 14.60 -9.37
C LEU A 240 -12.77 15.74 -9.99
N LEU A 241 -13.74 16.21 -9.20
CA LEU A 241 -14.37 17.51 -9.41
C LEU A 241 -13.37 18.66 -9.19
N PRO A 242 -13.57 19.84 -9.84
CA PRO A 242 -12.80 21.04 -9.50
C PRO A 242 -12.86 21.33 -8.00
N GLY A 243 -11.70 21.62 -7.40
CA GLY A 243 -11.56 21.81 -5.96
C GLY A 243 -11.43 20.54 -5.13
N GLY A 244 -11.72 19.37 -5.71
CA GLY A 244 -11.56 18.05 -5.06
C GLY A 244 -10.12 17.73 -4.71
N LEU A 245 -9.91 16.81 -3.77
CA LEU A 245 -8.60 16.46 -3.22
C LEU A 245 -8.17 15.04 -3.59
N MET A 246 -6.90 14.89 -3.93
CA MET A 246 -6.22 13.61 -4.04
C MET A 246 -5.15 13.50 -2.94
N GLY A 247 -5.30 12.53 -2.06
CA GLY A 247 -4.34 12.22 -1.01
C GLY A 247 -3.69 10.87 -1.24
N VAL A 248 -2.35 10.81 -1.16
CA VAL A 248 -1.60 9.56 -1.32
C VAL A 248 -0.62 9.39 -0.18
N MET A 249 -0.69 8.25 0.49
CA MET A 249 0.26 7.81 1.50
C MET A 249 1.26 6.84 0.88
N SER A 250 2.54 7.06 1.10
CA SER A 250 3.63 6.20 0.61
C SER A 250 4.54 5.77 1.75
N PHE A 251 5.15 4.58 1.62
CA PHE A 251 5.98 3.97 2.68
C PHE A 251 7.45 3.80 2.29
N HIS A 252 7.79 4.01 1.03
CA HIS A 252 9.18 3.98 0.58
C HIS A 252 9.49 5.06 -0.47
N SER A 253 10.79 5.24 -0.75
CA SER A 253 11.32 6.29 -1.61
C SER A 253 10.80 6.25 -3.04
N LEU A 254 10.57 5.07 -3.59
CA LEU A 254 10.15 4.90 -4.99
C LEU A 254 8.70 5.35 -5.20
N GLU A 255 7.81 5.07 -4.25
CA GLU A 255 6.43 5.59 -4.24
C GLU A 255 6.43 7.10 -4.05
N ASP A 256 7.06 7.60 -2.98
CA ASP A 256 7.08 9.02 -2.64
C ASP A 256 7.60 9.89 -3.79
N ARG A 257 8.61 9.40 -4.52
CA ARG A 257 9.18 10.09 -5.69
C ARG A 257 8.17 10.21 -6.82
N ARG A 258 7.40 9.15 -7.12
CA ARG A 258 6.35 9.14 -8.15
C ARG A 258 5.23 10.09 -7.80
N VAL A 259 4.69 10.01 -6.59
CA VAL A 259 3.63 10.89 -6.10
C VAL A 259 4.07 12.35 -6.12
N LYS A 260 5.28 12.65 -5.59
CA LYS A 260 5.85 14.00 -5.62
C LYS A 260 5.96 14.53 -7.06
N THR A 261 6.44 13.71 -7.98
CA THR A 261 6.62 14.11 -9.38
C THR A 261 5.27 14.37 -10.02
N ALA A 262 4.33 13.44 -9.94
CA ALA A 262 2.99 13.60 -10.52
C ALA A 262 2.29 14.84 -9.98
N PHE A 263 2.25 15.04 -8.66
CA PHE A 263 1.62 16.23 -8.04
C PHE A 263 2.31 17.55 -8.39
N SER A 264 3.53 17.49 -8.92
CA SER A 264 4.29 18.69 -9.30
C SER A 264 4.19 19.02 -10.78
N SER A 265 4.07 18.00 -11.64
CA SER A 265 4.13 18.15 -13.10
C SER A 265 2.76 18.11 -13.77
N ASP A 266 1.74 17.58 -13.10
CA ASP A 266 0.40 17.51 -13.66
C ASP A 266 -0.30 18.87 -13.57
N GLU A 267 -0.59 19.45 -14.73
CA GLU A 267 -1.23 20.78 -14.82
C GLU A 267 -2.65 20.80 -14.26
N ARG A 268 -3.34 19.64 -14.20
CA ARG A 268 -4.67 19.47 -13.62
C ARG A 268 -4.66 19.62 -12.09
N LEU A 269 -3.48 19.53 -11.46
CA LEU A 269 -3.32 19.49 -10.02
C LEU A 269 -2.58 20.73 -9.48
N GLN A 270 -2.92 21.09 -8.25
CA GLN A 270 -2.19 22.05 -7.43
C GLN A 270 -1.75 21.35 -6.15
N ARG A 271 -0.45 21.34 -5.86
CA ARG A 271 0.03 20.76 -4.59
C ARG A 271 -0.49 21.56 -3.40
N VAL A 272 -1.10 20.84 -2.46
CA VAL A 272 -1.49 21.34 -1.14
C VAL A 272 -0.30 21.19 -0.19
N THR A 273 0.27 19.98 -0.11
CA THR A 273 1.45 19.72 0.71
C THR A 273 2.74 19.95 -0.09
N ARG A 274 3.53 20.97 0.28
CA ARG A 274 4.86 21.21 -0.35
C ARG A 274 5.89 20.17 0.07
N LYS A 275 5.88 19.80 1.35
CA LYS A 275 6.64 18.68 1.94
C LYS A 275 5.65 17.59 2.34
N PRO A 276 6.06 16.32 2.35
CA PRO A 276 5.17 15.28 2.86
C PRO A 276 4.91 15.51 4.36
N GLU A 277 3.71 15.21 4.80
CA GLU A 277 3.40 15.09 6.22
C GLU A 277 3.85 13.71 6.71
N THR A 278 4.37 13.65 7.91
CA THR A 278 4.93 12.43 8.52
C THR A 278 4.44 12.30 9.95
N ALA A 279 4.53 11.09 10.51
CA ALA A 279 4.15 10.82 11.88
C ALA A 279 5.02 11.57 12.89
N GLY A 280 4.39 12.08 13.94
CA GLY A 280 5.08 12.61 15.12
C GLY A 280 5.73 11.49 15.96
N GLU A 281 6.54 11.88 16.95
CA GLU A 281 7.28 10.93 17.80
C GLU A 281 6.35 9.98 18.58
N GLU A 282 5.22 10.48 19.04
CA GLU A 282 4.23 9.69 19.78
C GLU A 282 3.63 8.58 18.89
N GLU A 283 3.21 8.94 17.67
CA GLU A 283 2.69 7.95 16.71
C GLU A 283 3.76 6.96 16.28
N GLN A 284 5.01 7.41 16.04
CA GLN A 284 6.11 6.52 15.68
C GLN A 284 6.47 5.51 16.79
N SER A 285 6.18 5.86 18.05
CA SER A 285 6.41 5.00 19.20
C SER A 285 5.29 3.97 19.35
N SER A 286 4.03 4.40 19.24
CA SER A 286 2.84 3.55 19.40
C SER A 286 2.56 2.72 18.14
N ASN A 287 2.81 3.26 16.95
CA ASN A 287 2.62 2.60 15.66
C ASN A 287 3.92 2.61 14.82
N PRO A 288 4.81 1.61 14.96
CA PRO A 288 6.08 1.55 14.24
C PRO A 288 5.95 1.59 12.70
N ARG A 289 4.78 1.25 12.13
CA ARG A 289 4.51 1.31 10.69
C ARG A 289 4.45 2.74 10.17
N SER A 290 4.10 3.70 11.02
CA SER A 290 4.05 5.12 10.67
C SER A 290 5.42 5.76 10.40
N ARG A 291 6.53 5.14 10.84
CA ARG A 291 7.88 5.70 10.74
C ARG A 291 8.33 6.05 9.33
N SER A 292 7.89 5.29 8.34
CA SER A 292 8.23 5.51 6.93
C SER A 292 7.11 6.19 6.14
N ALA A 293 5.94 6.36 6.74
CA ALA A 293 4.76 6.92 6.10
C ALA A 293 4.98 8.39 5.71
N LYS A 294 4.55 8.73 4.50
CA LYS A 294 4.59 10.08 3.94
C LYS A 294 3.26 10.37 3.27
N TRP A 295 2.54 11.33 3.78
CA TRP A 295 1.27 11.76 3.24
C TRP A 295 1.44 12.98 2.35
N ARG A 296 0.92 12.93 1.13
CA ARG A 296 0.89 14.03 0.18
C ARG A 296 -0.51 14.30 -0.33
N VAL A 297 -0.85 15.57 -0.50
CA VAL A 297 -2.15 16.02 -0.98
C VAL A 297 -1.98 17.00 -2.14
N ALA A 298 -2.81 16.82 -3.15
CA ALA A 298 -3.01 17.77 -4.25
C ALA A 298 -4.49 18.07 -4.43
N ARG A 299 -4.81 19.23 -4.98
CA ARG A 299 -6.16 19.70 -5.28
C ARG A 299 -6.35 19.76 -6.78
N LYS A 300 -7.50 19.30 -7.27
CA LYS A 300 -7.91 19.50 -8.66
C LYS A 300 -8.09 20.99 -8.95
N ARG A 301 -7.41 21.48 -9.97
CA ARG A 301 -7.62 22.87 -10.45
C ARG A 301 -8.94 23.01 -11.16
N ASP A 302 -9.49 24.21 -11.10
CA ASP A 302 -10.51 24.66 -12.02
C ASP A 302 -9.80 25.14 -13.29
N LEU A 303 -9.95 24.39 -14.37
CA LEU A 303 -9.31 24.67 -15.66
C LEU A 303 -10.30 25.31 -16.65
N THR A 304 -11.28 26.09 -16.14
CA THR A 304 -12.20 26.88 -16.99
C THR A 304 -11.47 28.01 -17.70
#